data_4d24263937daa68a13a053dbb1744a0b
#
_entry.id   4d24263937daa68a13a053dbb1744a0b
#
_cell.length_a   1.000
_cell.length_b   1.000
_cell.length_c   1.000
_cell.angle_alpha   90.00
_cell.angle_beta   90.00
_cell.angle_gamma   90.00
#
_symmetry.space_group_name_H-M   'P 1'
#
loop_
_entity.id
_entity.type
_entity.pdbx_description
1 polymer ?
#
loop_
_entity_poly.entity_id
_entity_poly.type
_entity_poly.pdbx_seq_one_letter_code
_entity_poly.pdbx_strand_id
1 'polypeptide(L)'
;MKPLNKYIDHTLLKPIATKADIEKLCLEAKQHDFASVCINPYWVSYCAELLKDTDVKVCTVIGFPLGASSSNSKYHEALQAVSDGADELDMVINIGALKDRNTMQVVDDIKMVVKAAEGRVVKVIIETCLLT
;
A
#
# COMPACT_ATOMS: atom_id res chain seq x y z
N MET A 1 -22.57 10.19 -5.65
CA MET A 1 -21.30 9.71 -6.26
C MET A 1 -20.18 10.57 -5.72
N LYS A 2 -19.05 10.00 -5.26
CA LYS A 2 -17.90 10.80 -4.82
C LYS A 2 -17.26 11.50 -6.03
N PRO A 3 -16.67 12.69 -5.87
CA PRO A 3 -15.94 13.36 -6.94
C PRO A 3 -14.71 12.55 -7.36
N LEU A 4 -14.24 12.72 -8.61
CA LEU A 4 -13.20 11.86 -9.23
C LEU A 4 -11.88 11.85 -8.45
N ASN A 5 -11.49 12.98 -7.87
CA ASN A 5 -10.26 13.09 -7.07
C ASN A 5 -10.25 12.12 -5.86
N LYS A 6 -11.42 11.76 -5.33
CA LYS A 6 -11.56 10.79 -4.21
C LYS A 6 -11.44 9.32 -4.63
N TYR A 7 -11.06 9.06 -5.87
CA TYR A 7 -10.70 7.72 -6.39
C TYR A 7 -9.22 7.65 -6.81
N ILE A 8 -8.44 8.71 -6.57
CA ILE A 8 -7.04 8.78 -6.97
C ILE A 8 -6.13 8.54 -5.76
N ASP A 9 -5.31 7.51 -5.85
CA ASP A 9 -4.16 7.27 -4.99
C ASP A 9 -2.93 7.88 -5.66
N HIS A 10 -2.50 9.07 -5.20
CA HIS A 10 -1.35 9.77 -5.79
C HIS A 10 -0.06 9.06 -5.44
N THR A 11 0.60 8.45 -6.42
CA THR A 11 1.55 7.37 -6.21
C THR A 11 2.99 7.74 -6.59
N LEU A 12 3.94 7.44 -5.71
CA LEU A 12 5.38 7.52 -5.96
C LEU A 12 6.12 6.34 -5.32
N LEU A 13 6.46 5.34 -6.14
CA LEU A 13 7.09 4.07 -5.71
C LEU A 13 8.50 3.88 -6.26
N LYS A 14 9.07 4.91 -6.89
CA LYS A 14 10.44 4.85 -7.41
C LYS A 14 11.43 4.71 -6.25
N PRO A 15 12.42 3.79 -6.32
CA PRO A 15 13.40 3.59 -5.25
C PRO A 15 14.32 4.79 -5.04
N ILE A 16 14.41 5.67 -6.02
CA ILE A 16 15.23 6.90 -5.99
C ILE A 16 14.47 8.11 -5.43
N ALA A 17 13.21 7.94 -5.01
CA ALA A 17 12.41 9.06 -4.47
C ALA A 17 13.10 9.68 -3.25
N THR A 18 13.26 10.99 -3.29
CA THR A 18 13.87 11.78 -2.23
C THR A 18 12.82 12.37 -1.29
N LYS A 19 13.26 12.91 -0.15
CA LYS A 19 12.38 13.62 0.78
C LYS A 19 11.61 14.75 0.10
N ALA A 20 12.27 15.52 -0.76
CA ALA A 20 11.65 16.62 -1.52
C ALA A 20 10.57 16.12 -2.48
N ASP A 21 10.77 14.95 -3.11
CA ASP A 21 9.76 14.34 -3.98
C ASP A 21 8.51 13.92 -3.17
N ILE A 22 8.70 13.39 -1.98
CA ILE A 22 7.59 13.00 -1.08
C ILE A 22 6.83 14.23 -0.57
N GLU A 23 7.54 15.30 -0.18
CA GLU A 23 6.92 16.57 0.21
C GLU A 23 6.05 17.14 -0.91
N LYS A 24 6.58 17.14 -2.14
CA LYS A 24 5.84 17.57 -3.33
C LYS A 24 4.59 16.71 -3.55
N LEU A 25 4.72 15.38 -3.47
CA LEU A 25 3.61 14.43 -3.60
C LEU A 25 2.48 14.75 -2.60
N CYS A 26 2.83 14.92 -1.32
CA CYS A 26 1.87 15.25 -0.27
C CYS A 26 1.21 16.62 -0.49
N LEU A 27 1.98 17.62 -0.94
CA LEU A 27 1.45 18.94 -1.26
C LEU A 27 0.42 18.89 -2.39
N GLU A 28 0.74 18.20 -3.48
CA GLU A 28 -0.15 17.98 -4.62
C GLU A 28 -1.43 17.24 -4.18
N ALA A 29 -1.29 16.20 -3.36
CA ALA A 29 -2.43 15.45 -2.85
C ALA A 29 -3.38 16.33 -1.99
N LYS A 30 -2.83 17.22 -1.16
CA LYS A 30 -3.62 18.20 -0.40
C LYS A 30 -4.32 19.20 -1.32
N GLN A 31 -3.61 19.77 -2.30
CA GLN A 31 -4.14 20.79 -3.22
C GLN A 31 -5.30 20.27 -4.06
N HIS A 32 -5.22 19.02 -4.48
CA HIS A 32 -6.24 18.37 -5.31
C HIS A 32 -7.23 17.53 -4.51
N ASP A 33 -7.07 17.47 -3.19
CA ASP A 33 -7.93 16.71 -2.29
C ASP A 33 -8.09 15.24 -2.74
N PHE A 34 -6.96 14.57 -3.08
CA PHE A 34 -6.95 13.17 -3.52
C PHE A 34 -7.37 12.22 -2.39
N ALA A 35 -7.71 10.96 -2.74
CA ALA A 35 -8.08 9.93 -1.78
C ALA A 35 -6.91 9.60 -0.85
N SER A 36 -5.73 9.38 -1.43
CA SER A 36 -4.52 9.01 -0.70
C SER A 36 -3.25 9.48 -1.42
N VAL A 37 -2.12 9.39 -0.69
CA VAL A 37 -0.80 9.20 -1.29
C VAL A 37 -0.43 7.72 -1.15
N CYS A 38 0.24 7.14 -2.16
CA CYS A 38 0.76 5.78 -2.09
C CYS A 38 2.29 5.80 -2.26
N ILE A 39 2.99 5.31 -1.22
CA ILE A 39 4.46 5.40 -1.13
C ILE A 39 5.07 4.09 -0.62
N ASN A 40 6.39 3.95 -0.77
CA ASN A 40 7.11 2.84 -0.16
C ASN A 40 7.07 2.93 1.39
N PRO A 41 7.14 1.79 2.10
CA PRO A 41 6.99 1.72 3.56
C PRO A 41 7.91 2.66 4.35
N TYR A 42 9.13 2.88 3.87
CA TYR A 42 10.09 3.81 4.48
C TYR A 42 9.54 5.23 4.72
N TRP A 43 8.60 5.67 3.88
CA TRP A 43 8.06 7.03 3.92
C TRP A 43 6.77 7.20 4.71
N VAL A 44 6.20 6.11 5.25
CA VAL A 44 4.87 6.12 5.88
C VAL A 44 4.80 7.12 7.03
N SER A 45 5.71 7.05 8.00
CA SER A 45 5.69 7.94 9.17
C SER A 45 5.85 9.42 8.77
N TYR A 46 6.67 9.68 7.75
CA TYR A 46 6.86 11.04 7.25
C TYR A 46 5.60 11.58 6.54
N CYS A 47 4.95 10.77 5.71
CA CYS A 47 3.69 11.16 5.08
C CYS A 47 2.57 11.34 6.11
N ALA A 48 2.50 10.46 7.12
CA ALA A 48 1.52 10.57 8.22
C ALA A 48 1.65 11.92 8.96
N GLU A 49 2.88 12.37 9.24
CA GLU A 49 3.11 13.68 9.83
C GLU A 49 2.71 14.83 8.90
N LEU A 50 3.05 14.75 7.61
CA LEU A 50 2.70 15.79 6.63
C LEU A 50 1.20 15.91 6.37
N LEU A 51 0.45 14.83 6.54
CA LEU A 51 -0.97 14.73 6.16
C LEU A 51 -1.94 14.71 7.36
N LYS A 52 -1.43 14.78 8.60
CA LYS A 52 -2.20 14.60 9.85
C LYS A 52 -3.44 15.48 9.99
N ASP A 53 -3.42 16.67 9.42
CA ASP A 53 -4.53 17.64 9.50
C ASP A 53 -5.38 17.68 8.22
N THR A 54 -5.39 16.60 7.45
CA THR A 54 -6.10 16.48 6.18
C THR A 54 -6.91 15.19 6.10
N ASP A 55 -7.81 15.09 5.11
CA ASP A 55 -8.56 13.87 4.79
C ASP A 55 -7.81 12.91 3.86
N VAL A 56 -6.63 13.33 3.34
CA VAL A 56 -5.81 12.50 2.45
C VAL A 56 -5.19 11.36 3.25
N LYS A 57 -5.44 10.12 2.83
CA LYS A 57 -4.97 8.91 3.50
C LYS A 57 -3.51 8.60 3.15
N VAL A 58 -2.84 7.90 4.04
CA VAL A 58 -1.52 7.33 3.78
C VAL A 58 -1.68 5.88 3.40
N CYS A 59 -1.42 5.56 2.13
CA CYS A 59 -1.38 4.20 1.60
C CYS A 59 0.07 3.77 1.40
N THR A 60 0.38 2.52 1.66
CA THR A 60 1.70 1.95 1.36
C THR A 60 1.60 0.54 0.80
N VAL A 61 2.66 0.09 0.14
CA VAL A 61 2.73 -1.22 -0.49
C VAL A 61 3.32 -2.28 0.45
N ILE A 62 2.86 -3.53 0.31
CA ILE A 62 3.33 -4.69 1.08
C ILE A 62 3.75 -5.81 0.12
N GLY A 63 4.96 -6.36 0.33
CA GLY A 63 5.54 -7.38 -0.56
C GLY A 63 5.79 -6.87 -1.98
N PHE A 64 5.96 -5.59 -2.15
CA PHE A 64 6.04 -4.93 -3.45
C PHE A 64 7.50 -4.89 -3.97
N PRO A 65 7.73 -5.04 -5.29
CA PRO A 65 6.71 -5.25 -6.34
C PRO A 65 6.42 -6.73 -6.66
N LEU A 66 7.14 -7.68 -6.09
CA LEU A 66 7.16 -9.07 -6.56
C LEU A 66 6.06 -9.97 -5.97
N GLY A 67 5.55 -9.64 -4.78
CA GLY A 67 4.62 -10.50 -4.06
C GLY A 67 5.20 -11.84 -3.60
N ALA A 68 6.51 -12.06 -3.79
CA ALA A 68 7.19 -13.34 -3.65
C ALA A 68 7.85 -13.57 -2.27
N SER A 69 7.72 -12.63 -1.35
CA SER A 69 8.16 -12.82 0.03
C SER A 69 7.22 -13.76 0.80
N SER A 70 7.69 -14.34 1.90
CA SER A 70 6.85 -15.21 2.72
C SER A 70 5.67 -14.44 3.34
N SER A 71 4.58 -15.15 3.64
CA SER A 71 3.41 -14.55 4.29
C SER A 71 3.78 -13.92 5.64
N ASN A 72 4.72 -14.52 6.36
CA ASN A 72 5.21 -13.97 7.62
C ASN A 72 5.96 -12.63 7.43
N SER A 73 6.77 -12.51 6.37
CA SER A 73 7.44 -11.25 6.02
C SER A 73 6.44 -10.16 5.69
N LYS A 74 5.43 -10.45 4.87
CA LYS A 74 4.34 -9.50 4.56
C LYS A 74 3.55 -9.11 5.80
N TYR A 75 3.28 -10.06 6.71
CA TYR A 75 2.61 -9.79 7.97
C TYR A 75 3.37 -8.75 8.82
N HIS A 76 4.67 -8.96 9.03
CA HIS A 76 5.48 -8.03 9.82
C HIS A 76 5.68 -6.68 9.14
N GLU A 77 5.82 -6.66 7.80
CA GLU A 77 5.87 -5.42 7.03
C GLU A 77 4.57 -4.62 7.20
N ALA A 78 3.41 -5.30 7.14
CA ALA A 78 2.11 -4.69 7.36
C ALA A 78 1.93 -4.16 8.79
N LEU A 79 2.34 -4.92 9.82
CA LEU A 79 2.34 -4.46 11.21
C LEU A 79 3.16 -3.19 11.39
N GLN A 80 4.36 -3.15 10.81
CA GLN A 80 5.22 -1.98 10.90
C GLN A 80 4.58 -0.77 10.18
N ALA A 81 4.04 -0.97 8.98
CA ALA A 81 3.37 0.09 8.24
C ALA A 81 2.18 0.69 9.02
N VAL A 82 1.39 -0.16 9.67
CA VAL A 82 0.28 0.25 10.54
C VAL A 82 0.78 1.06 11.73
N SER A 83 1.83 0.59 12.39
CA SER A 83 2.47 1.29 13.52
C SER A 83 3.02 2.66 13.13
N ASP A 84 3.53 2.79 11.90
CA ASP A 84 4.09 4.02 11.34
C ASP A 84 3.01 5.01 10.85
N GLY A 85 1.74 4.60 10.85
CA GLY A 85 0.61 5.48 10.56
C GLY A 85 -0.03 5.29 9.18
N ALA A 86 0.16 4.13 8.51
CA ALA A 86 -0.57 3.82 7.29
C ALA A 86 -2.07 3.65 7.55
N ASP A 87 -2.90 4.25 6.71
CA ASP A 87 -4.36 4.10 6.70
C ASP A 87 -4.82 2.95 5.80
N GLU A 88 -4.06 2.66 4.74
CA GLU A 88 -4.37 1.65 3.72
C GLU A 88 -3.12 0.87 3.33
N LEU A 89 -3.30 -0.42 3.01
CA LEU A 89 -2.22 -1.33 2.62
C LEU A 89 -2.52 -1.95 1.27
N ASP A 90 -1.58 -1.81 0.31
CA ASP A 90 -1.65 -2.38 -1.03
C ASP A 90 -0.66 -3.54 -1.14
N MET A 91 -1.12 -4.76 -0.86
CA MET A 91 -0.28 -5.93 -0.92
C MET A 91 -0.20 -6.53 -2.32
N VAL A 92 0.96 -7.03 -2.72
CA VAL A 92 1.08 -7.81 -3.96
C VAL A 92 0.77 -9.27 -3.67
N ILE A 93 -0.13 -9.84 -4.49
CA ILE A 93 -0.50 -11.26 -4.42
C ILE A 93 0.72 -12.16 -4.67
N ASN A 94 0.75 -13.35 -4.07
CA ASN A 94 1.77 -14.35 -4.42
C ASN A 94 1.41 -14.95 -5.79
N ILE A 95 2.01 -14.38 -6.83
CA ILE A 95 1.73 -14.73 -8.24
C ILE A 95 2.13 -16.19 -8.52
N GLY A 96 3.26 -16.64 -7.99
CA GLY A 96 3.71 -18.03 -8.15
C GLY A 96 2.70 -19.03 -7.59
N ALA A 97 2.25 -18.82 -6.36
CA ALA A 97 1.25 -19.66 -5.73
C ALA A 97 -0.11 -19.63 -6.50
N LEU A 98 -0.49 -18.46 -7.03
CA LEU A 98 -1.69 -18.33 -7.84
C LEU A 98 -1.58 -19.13 -9.15
N LYS A 99 -0.44 -19.05 -9.84
CA LYS A 99 -0.18 -19.82 -11.09
C LYS A 99 -0.11 -21.32 -10.84
N ASP A 100 0.40 -21.75 -9.70
CA ASP A 100 0.39 -23.14 -9.23
C ASP A 100 -1.00 -23.62 -8.79
N ARG A 101 -2.03 -22.76 -8.85
CA ARG A 101 -3.37 -23.03 -8.35
C ARG A 101 -3.41 -23.40 -6.85
N ASN A 102 -2.39 -22.99 -6.11
CA ASN A 102 -2.36 -23.15 -4.66
C ASN A 102 -3.19 -22.05 -3.97
N THR A 103 -4.51 -22.18 -4.13
CA THR A 103 -5.46 -21.19 -3.61
C THR A 103 -5.39 -21.04 -2.10
N MET A 104 -5.09 -22.11 -1.37
CA MET A 104 -4.96 -22.06 0.09
C MET A 104 -3.82 -21.11 0.49
N GLN A 105 -2.64 -21.25 -0.14
CA GLN A 105 -1.50 -20.39 0.14
C GLN A 105 -1.80 -18.92 -0.19
N VAL A 106 -2.50 -18.64 -1.29
CA VAL A 106 -2.92 -17.28 -1.66
C VAL A 106 -3.86 -16.67 -0.62
N VAL A 107 -4.87 -17.46 -0.20
CA VAL A 107 -5.83 -17.02 0.82
C VAL A 107 -5.16 -16.76 2.16
N ASP A 108 -4.25 -17.64 2.59
CA ASP A 108 -3.54 -17.49 3.86
C ASP A 108 -2.60 -16.27 3.85
N ASP A 109 -1.93 -16.03 2.73
CA ASP A 109 -1.08 -14.85 2.52
C ASP A 109 -1.88 -13.54 2.70
N ILE A 110 -3.04 -13.46 2.05
CA ILE A 110 -3.95 -12.30 2.16
C ILE A 110 -4.48 -12.16 3.59
N LYS A 111 -4.94 -13.26 4.21
CA LYS A 111 -5.44 -13.24 5.60
C LYS A 111 -4.41 -12.74 6.60
N MET A 112 -3.15 -13.08 6.41
CA MET A 112 -2.07 -12.61 7.27
C MET A 112 -1.93 -11.09 7.21
N VAL A 113 -1.97 -10.50 6.03
CA VAL A 113 -1.91 -9.04 5.88
C VAL A 113 -3.18 -8.37 6.41
N VAL A 114 -4.36 -8.92 6.13
CA VAL A 114 -5.63 -8.41 6.67
C VAL A 114 -5.63 -8.43 8.20
N LYS A 115 -5.08 -9.48 8.83
CA LYS A 115 -4.92 -9.54 10.28
C LYS A 115 -4.00 -8.43 10.80
N ALA A 116 -2.87 -8.20 10.13
CA ALA A 116 -1.91 -7.16 10.51
C ALA A 116 -2.48 -5.75 10.31
N ALA A 117 -3.42 -5.58 9.37
CA ALA A 117 -4.03 -4.29 9.05
C ALA A 117 -4.96 -3.73 10.14
N GLU A 118 -5.37 -4.55 11.12
CA GLU A 118 -6.19 -4.12 12.27
C GLU A 118 -7.45 -3.32 11.87
N GLY A 119 -8.15 -3.81 10.85
CA GLY A 119 -9.38 -3.19 10.32
C GLY A 119 -9.18 -2.09 9.29
N ARG A 120 -7.94 -1.76 8.93
CA ARG A 120 -7.64 -0.84 7.82
C ARG A 120 -7.93 -1.48 6.48
N VAL A 121 -8.09 -0.66 5.45
CA VAL A 121 -8.31 -1.14 4.09
C VAL A 121 -7.08 -1.90 3.58
N VAL A 122 -7.30 -3.10 3.07
CA VAL A 122 -6.29 -3.87 2.33
C VAL A 122 -6.76 -4.02 0.89
N LYS A 123 -5.93 -3.60 -0.06
CA LYS A 123 -6.15 -3.82 -1.50
C LYS A 123 -5.11 -4.83 -1.99
N VAL A 124 -5.50 -5.70 -2.92
CA VAL A 124 -4.60 -6.73 -3.45
C VAL A 124 -4.24 -6.39 -4.89
N ILE A 125 -2.95 -6.12 -5.11
CA ILE A 125 -2.38 -5.92 -6.45
C ILE A 125 -2.23 -7.30 -7.09
N ILE A 126 -2.97 -7.56 -8.16
CA ILE A 126 -3.01 -8.88 -8.83
C ILE A 126 -2.03 -9.01 -10.00
N GLU A 127 -1.45 -7.91 -10.48
CA GLU A 127 -0.46 -7.87 -11.56
C GLU A 127 -0.93 -8.61 -12.81
N THR A 128 -2.00 -8.13 -13.41
CA THR A 128 -2.74 -8.81 -14.49
C THR A 128 -1.88 -9.18 -15.71
N CYS A 129 -0.82 -8.40 -16.00
CA CYS A 129 0.08 -8.70 -17.12
C CYS A 129 0.87 -10.02 -16.95
N LEU A 130 0.95 -10.55 -15.73
CA LEU A 130 1.61 -11.83 -15.42
C LEU A 130 0.62 -13.00 -15.29
N LEU A 131 -0.68 -12.72 -15.37
CA LEU A 131 -1.74 -13.71 -15.29
C LEU A 131 -2.22 -14.08 -16.69
N THR A 132 -2.39 -15.40 -16.94
CA THR A 132 -2.92 -15.95 -18.20
C THR A 132 -4.06 -16.89 -17.89
#